data_f54967ee8df192a6072a0cf17722d36a
#
_entry.id   f54967ee8df192a6072a0cf17722d36a
#
_cell.length_a   1.000
_cell.length_b   1.000
_cell.length_c   1.000
_cell.angle_alpha   90.00
_cell.angle_beta   90.00
_cell.angle_gamma   90.00
#
_symmetry.space_group_name_H-M   'P 1'
#
loop_
_entity.id
_entity.type
_entity.pdbx_description
1 polymer ?
#
loop_
_entity_poly.entity_id
_entity_poly.type
_entity_poly.pdbx_seq_one_letter_code
_entity_poly.pdbx_strand_id
1 'polypeptide(L)'
;RMLSSMTPTIVLKNGKPYIVVGTPGGTTIPTSVYQSIVNVIDFKMTPSSAVNSAKFHHQWLPEVVFVEKNFPENTLKILEQKNYKFEKRGGIGRTEMIVIDENGNATAVADSRGDDSVAVE
;
A
#
# COMPACT_ATOMS: atom_id res chain seq x y z
N ARG A 1 -25.46 -4.52 0.10
CA ARG A 1 -24.07 -4.67 -0.38
C ARG A 1 -23.13 -4.02 0.59
N MET A 2 -22.11 -4.73 1.02
CA MET A 2 -21.07 -4.18 1.90
C MET A 2 -20.26 -3.14 1.13
N LEU A 3 -20.06 -1.95 1.71
CA LEU A 3 -19.40 -0.82 1.05
C LEU A 3 -17.87 -0.85 1.18
N SER A 4 -17.34 -1.58 2.13
CA SER A 4 -15.90 -1.78 2.29
C SER A 4 -15.61 -3.16 2.84
N SER A 5 -14.44 -3.66 2.48
CA SER A 5 -13.83 -4.86 3.05
C SER A 5 -12.33 -4.60 3.20
N MET A 6 -11.66 -5.30 4.07
CA MET A 6 -10.21 -5.16 4.25
C MET A 6 -9.40 -5.58 3.03
N THR A 7 -10.07 -6.08 1.99
CA THR A 7 -9.45 -6.63 0.76
C THR A 7 -8.29 -7.57 1.08
N PRO A 8 -8.49 -8.57 1.96
CA PRO A 8 -7.43 -9.52 2.28
C PRO A 8 -6.99 -10.21 0.98
N THR A 9 -5.72 -10.08 0.67
CA THR A 9 -5.18 -10.54 -0.60
C THR A 9 -4.02 -11.49 -0.37
N ILE A 10 -4.04 -12.63 -1.07
CA ILE A 10 -2.93 -13.59 -1.11
C ILE A 10 -2.41 -13.65 -2.55
N VAL A 11 -1.14 -13.28 -2.72
CA VAL A 11 -0.45 -13.41 -3.99
C VAL A 11 0.32 -14.72 -4.00
N LEU A 12 0.14 -15.52 -5.05
CA LEU A 12 0.87 -16.76 -5.23
C LEU A 12 2.01 -16.57 -6.24
N LYS A 13 3.15 -17.19 -5.97
CA LYS A 13 4.27 -17.31 -6.88
C LYS A 13 4.58 -18.82 -7.07
N ASN A 14 4.50 -19.31 -8.28
CA ASN A 14 4.68 -20.75 -8.58
C ASN A 14 3.77 -21.66 -7.74
N GLY A 15 2.52 -21.24 -7.53
CA GLY A 15 1.53 -21.99 -6.75
C GLY A 15 1.70 -21.96 -5.23
N LYS A 16 2.69 -21.23 -4.71
CA LYS A 16 2.94 -21.07 -3.28
C LYS A 16 2.61 -19.64 -2.82
N PRO A 17 2.13 -19.45 -1.56
CA PRO A 17 1.95 -18.12 -1.01
C PRO A 17 3.26 -17.31 -1.05
N TYR A 18 3.17 -16.08 -1.57
CA TYR A 18 4.30 -15.16 -1.69
C TYR A 18 4.06 -13.87 -0.89
N ILE A 19 2.88 -13.27 -1.04
CA ILE A 19 2.50 -12.09 -0.27
C ILE A 19 1.12 -12.32 0.34
N VAL A 20 0.97 -11.99 1.63
CA VAL A 20 -0.32 -11.89 2.31
C VAL A 20 -0.44 -10.44 2.77
N VAL A 21 -1.51 -9.75 2.37
CA VAL A 21 -1.65 -8.31 2.64
C VAL A 21 -3.10 -7.92 2.83
N GLY A 22 -3.34 -6.96 3.71
CA GLY A 22 -4.63 -6.35 3.93
C GLY A 22 -4.48 -4.99 4.61
N THR A 23 -5.55 -4.18 4.59
CA THR A 23 -5.57 -2.87 5.24
C THR A 23 -7.00 -2.46 5.55
N PRO A 24 -7.29 -1.78 6.66
CA PRO A 24 -8.48 -0.95 6.80
C PRO A 24 -8.33 0.35 5.99
N GLY A 25 -9.42 1.13 5.81
CA GLY A 25 -9.32 2.46 5.20
C GLY A 25 -10.47 2.87 4.26
N GLY A 26 -11.57 2.12 4.24
CA GLY A 26 -12.74 2.46 3.40
C GLY A 26 -12.38 2.45 1.91
N THR A 27 -12.61 3.55 1.20
CA THR A 27 -12.36 3.65 -0.25
C THR A 27 -10.88 3.54 -0.63
N THR A 28 -9.96 3.81 0.31
CA THR A 28 -8.51 3.73 0.06
C THR A 28 -7.96 2.31 0.12
N ILE A 29 -8.75 1.32 0.58
CA ILE A 29 -8.29 -0.07 0.76
C ILE A 29 -7.71 -0.66 -0.53
N PRO A 30 -8.42 -0.69 -1.68
CA PRO A 30 -7.91 -1.32 -2.89
C PRO A 30 -6.62 -0.65 -3.39
N THR A 31 -6.54 0.67 -3.33
CA THR A 31 -5.36 1.41 -3.80
C THR A 31 -4.15 1.21 -2.88
N SER A 32 -4.36 1.08 -1.57
CA SER A 32 -3.28 0.80 -0.61
C SER A 32 -2.72 -0.61 -0.77
N VAL A 33 -3.58 -1.62 -0.88
CA VAL A 33 -3.18 -3.01 -1.14
C VAL A 33 -2.42 -3.11 -2.46
N TYR A 34 -2.97 -2.52 -3.54
CA TYR A 34 -2.35 -2.51 -4.86
C TYR A 34 -0.94 -1.91 -4.83
N GLN A 35 -0.77 -0.71 -4.28
CA GLN A 35 0.54 -0.06 -4.20
C GLN A 35 1.55 -0.89 -3.41
N SER A 36 1.14 -1.48 -2.29
CA SER A 36 2.02 -2.31 -1.48
C SER A 36 2.49 -3.56 -2.23
N ILE A 37 1.60 -4.21 -3.00
CA ILE A 37 1.96 -5.36 -3.84
C ILE A 37 2.92 -4.96 -4.96
N VAL A 38 2.62 -3.88 -5.69
CA VAL A 38 3.45 -3.36 -6.79
C VAL A 38 4.83 -2.95 -6.28
N ASN A 39 4.91 -2.33 -5.11
CA ASN A 39 6.18 -1.96 -4.49
C ASN A 39 7.09 -3.17 -4.26
N VAL A 40 6.53 -4.30 -3.82
CA VAL A 40 7.30 -5.55 -3.65
C VAL A 40 7.62 -6.20 -5.00
N ILE A 41 6.62 -6.35 -5.89
CA ILE A 41 6.77 -7.17 -7.09
C ILE A 41 7.55 -6.44 -8.18
N ASP A 42 7.18 -5.19 -8.49
CA ASP A 42 7.74 -4.45 -9.62
C ASP A 42 8.95 -3.61 -9.20
N PHE A 43 8.84 -2.87 -8.10
CA PHE A 43 9.92 -2.02 -7.61
C PHE A 43 10.96 -2.73 -6.72
N LYS A 44 10.74 -4.02 -6.40
CA LYS A 44 11.68 -4.84 -5.61
C LYS A 44 12.02 -4.23 -4.24
N MET A 45 11.08 -3.50 -3.66
CA MET A 45 11.25 -2.91 -2.35
C MET A 45 11.24 -3.99 -1.26
N THR A 46 11.93 -3.73 -0.17
CA THR A 46 11.79 -4.57 1.03
C THR A 46 10.35 -4.47 1.56
N PRO A 47 9.81 -5.50 2.23
CA PRO A 47 8.45 -5.46 2.78
C PRO A 47 8.18 -4.21 3.63
N SER A 48 9.13 -3.84 4.50
CA SER A 48 9.02 -2.64 5.33
C SER A 48 8.96 -1.35 4.49
N SER A 49 9.84 -1.20 3.50
CA SER A 49 9.80 -0.05 2.60
C SER A 49 8.52 0.00 1.78
N ALA A 50 8.03 -1.16 1.30
CA ALA A 50 6.82 -1.25 0.51
C ALA A 50 5.56 -0.80 1.27
N VAL A 51 5.45 -1.20 2.55
CA VAL A 51 4.34 -0.83 3.43
C VAL A 51 4.41 0.66 3.82
N ASN A 52 5.59 1.15 4.19
CA ASN A 52 5.79 2.48 4.76
C ASN A 52 6.01 3.59 3.72
N SER A 53 6.13 3.27 2.43
CA SER A 53 6.19 4.28 1.36
C SER A 53 4.96 5.17 1.36
N ALA A 54 5.17 6.44 1.01
CA ALA A 54 4.08 7.39 0.87
C ALA A 54 3.07 6.91 -0.17
N LYS A 55 1.80 6.94 0.18
CA LYS A 55 0.70 6.43 -0.65
C LYS A 55 -0.08 7.56 -1.30
N PHE A 56 -0.75 7.21 -2.40
CA PHE A 56 -1.74 8.06 -3.05
C PHE A 56 -3.05 7.32 -3.23
N HIS A 57 -4.13 8.07 -3.48
CA HIS A 57 -5.45 7.51 -3.74
C HIS A 57 -6.22 8.37 -4.74
N HIS A 58 -6.84 7.73 -5.71
CA HIS A 58 -7.78 8.35 -6.63
C HIS A 58 -9.00 7.44 -6.80
N GLN A 59 -10.19 8.03 -6.78
CA GLN A 59 -11.45 7.29 -6.85
C GLN A 59 -12.41 7.82 -7.92
N TRP A 60 -11.87 8.47 -8.97
CA TRP A 60 -12.59 9.12 -10.04
C TRP A 60 -13.24 10.45 -9.63
N LEU A 61 -14.14 10.46 -8.67
CA LEU A 61 -14.75 11.68 -8.14
C LEU A 61 -14.50 11.80 -6.63
N PRO A 62 -14.10 12.98 -6.15
CA PRO A 62 -13.70 14.17 -6.91
C PRO A 62 -12.48 13.91 -7.81
N GLU A 63 -12.33 14.68 -8.90
CA GLU A 63 -11.21 14.58 -9.84
C GLU A 63 -9.92 15.18 -9.23
N VAL A 64 -9.45 14.54 -8.18
CA VAL A 64 -8.26 14.91 -7.43
C VAL A 64 -7.54 13.66 -6.93
N VAL A 65 -6.23 13.67 -6.95
CA VAL A 65 -5.39 12.61 -6.37
C VAL A 65 -5.03 13.01 -4.95
N PHE A 66 -5.52 12.26 -3.98
CA PHE A 66 -5.10 12.41 -2.59
C PHE A 66 -3.72 11.81 -2.40
N VAL A 67 -2.83 12.55 -1.74
CA VAL A 67 -1.46 12.10 -1.44
C VAL A 67 -1.13 12.31 0.02
N GLU A 68 -0.28 11.47 0.58
CA GLU A 68 0.23 11.66 1.93
C GLU A 68 1.17 12.87 2.00
N LYS A 69 1.31 13.47 3.18
CA LYS A 69 2.12 14.68 3.38
C LYS A 69 3.59 14.52 2.97
N ASN A 70 4.13 13.32 3.12
CA ASN A 70 5.50 12.95 2.78
C ASN A 70 5.66 12.42 1.34
N PHE A 71 4.66 12.57 0.48
CA PHE A 71 4.75 12.18 -0.92
C PHE A 71 5.80 13.04 -1.65
N PRO A 72 6.65 12.45 -2.55
CA PRO A 72 7.77 13.16 -3.17
C PRO A 72 7.33 14.38 -3.99
N GLU A 73 7.76 15.57 -3.60
CA GLU A 73 7.40 16.84 -4.24
C GLU A 73 7.81 16.91 -5.73
N ASN A 74 8.98 16.32 -6.09
CA ASN A 74 9.40 16.28 -7.49
C ASN A 74 8.43 15.48 -8.37
N THR A 75 7.88 14.38 -7.83
CA THR A 75 6.88 13.56 -8.53
C THR A 75 5.60 14.35 -8.72
N LEU A 76 5.15 15.08 -7.70
CA LEU A 76 3.96 15.94 -7.80
C LEU A 76 4.13 16.99 -8.91
N LYS A 77 5.24 17.72 -8.93
CA LYS A 77 5.51 18.74 -9.96
C LYS A 77 5.48 18.19 -11.39
N ILE A 78 6.04 16.98 -11.59
CA ILE A 78 6.03 16.33 -12.92
C ILE A 78 4.60 15.96 -13.33
N LEU A 79 3.80 15.46 -12.40
CA LEU A 79 2.42 15.04 -12.67
C LEU A 79 1.47 16.23 -12.81
N GLU A 80 1.70 17.34 -12.10
CA GLU A 80 0.98 18.60 -12.27
C GLU A 80 1.13 19.16 -13.69
N GLN A 81 2.31 19.02 -14.30
CA GLN A 81 2.54 19.36 -15.71
C GLN A 81 1.69 18.52 -16.68
N LYS A 82 1.19 17.37 -16.22
CA LYS A 82 0.28 16.50 -16.96
C LYS A 82 -1.20 16.72 -16.58
N ASN A 83 -1.49 17.85 -15.94
CA ASN A 83 -2.83 18.28 -15.49
C ASN A 83 -3.44 17.43 -14.35
N TYR A 84 -2.65 16.66 -13.61
CA TYR A 84 -3.14 16.04 -12.38
C TYR A 84 -3.27 17.08 -11.28
N LYS A 85 -4.34 16.98 -10.50
CA LYS A 85 -4.60 17.83 -9.31
C LYS A 85 -4.34 17.00 -8.06
N PHE A 86 -3.67 17.59 -7.07
CA PHE A 86 -3.31 16.91 -5.83
C PHE A 86 -3.89 17.59 -4.60
N GLU A 87 -4.27 16.78 -3.62
CA GLU A 87 -4.65 17.24 -2.30
C GLU A 87 -3.89 16.42 -1.25
N LYS A 88 -3.17 17.12 -0.37
CA LYS A 88 -2.44 16.47 0.73
C LYS A 88 -3.41 16.10 1.85
N ARG A 89 -3.30 14.86 2.34
CA ARG A 89 -4.09 14.36 3.47
C ARG A 89 -3.22 13.62 4.47
N GLY A 90 -3.83 13.13 5.56
CA GLY A 90 -3.21 12.21 6.51
C GLY A 90 -2.91 10.84 5.91
N GLY A 91 -2.56 9.89 6.75
CA GLY A 91 -2.24 8.53 6.33
C GLY A 91 -3.32 7.88 5.46
N ILE A 92 -2.88 7.14 4.45
CA ILE A 92 -3.72 6.40 3.51
C ILE A 92 -3.55 4.91 3.77
N GLY A 93 -4.60 4.28 4.32
CA GLY A 93 -4.57 2.89 4.76
C GLY A 93 -3.74 2.70 6.03
N ARG A 94 -3.69 1.45 6.48
CA ARG A 94 -2.85 0.92 7.56
C ARG A 94 -2.59 -0.53 7.21
N THR A 95 -1.53 -0.76 6.44
CA THR A 95 -1.32 -2.01 5.71
C THR A 95 -0.49 -2.99 6.51
N GLU A 96 -1.05 -4.16 6.75
CA GLU A 96 -0.33 -5.30 7.31
C GLU A 96 0.11 -6.22 6.17
N MET A 97 1.37 -6.65 6.18
CA MET A 97 1.92 -7.47 5.10
C MET A 97 2.84 -8.57 5.64
N ILE A 98 2.73 -9.74 5.03
CA ILE A 98 3.70 -10.83 5.16
C ILE A 98 4.24 -11.14 3.77
N VAL A 99 5.55 -11.20 3.62
CA VAL A 99 6.22 -11.67 2.40
C VAL A 99 7.00 -12.95 2.73
N ILE A 100 6.82 -13.97 1.91
CA ILE A 100 7.46 -15.28 2.08
C ILE A 100 8.48 -15.45 0.95
N ASP A 101 9.75 -15.65 1.30
CA ASP A 101 10.82 -15.86 0.33
C ASP A 101 10.78 -17.28 -0.29
N GLU A 102 11.71 -17.55 -1.22
CA GLU A 102 11.79 -18.83 -1.91
C GLU A 102 12.24 -19.98 -0.98
N ASN A 103 12.87 -19.66 0.14
CA ASN A 103 13.29 -20.62 1.16
C ASN A 103 12.19 -20.90 2.19
N GLY A 104 11.06 -20.17 2.11
CA GLY A 104 9.94 -20.30 3.04
C GLY A 104 10.05 -19.38 4.27
N ASN A 105 11.04 -18.49 4.33
CA ASN A 105 11.14 -17.54 5.45
C ASN A 105 10.09 -16.43 5.29
N ALA A 106 9.33 -16.19 6.34
CA ALA A 106 8.32 -15.15 6.39
C ALA A 106 8.87 -13.87 7.01
N THR A 107 8.65 -12.73 6.34
CA THR A 107 8.89 -11.39 6.87
C THR A 107 7.55 -10.70 7.05
N ALA A 108 7.15 -10.42 8.28
CA ALA A 108 5.94 -9.70 8.61
C ALA A 108 6.25 -8.24 8.90
N VAL A 109 5.35 -7.35 8.48
CA VAL A 109 5.49 -5.89 8.66
C VAL A 109 4.16 -5.30 9.10
N ALA A 110 4.20 -4.53 10.19
CA ALA A 110 3.12 -3.66 10.62
C ALA A 110 3.34 -2.24 10.08
N ASP A 111 2.27 -1.55 9.71
CA ASP A 111 2.32 -0.20 9.15
C ASP A 111 2.59 0.84 10.25
N SER A 112 3.59 1.68 10.05
CA SER A 112 3.94 2.76 10.98
C SER A 112 2.89 3.88 11.11
N ARG A 113 1.81 3.83 10.31
CA ARG A 113 0.66 4.75 10.40
C ARG A 113 -0.29 4.42 11.55
N GLY A 114 -0.15 3.23 12.12
CA GLY A 114 -0.90 2.76 13.28
C GLY A 114 -0.02 2.46 14.48
N ASP A 115 -0.61 1.82 15.47
CA ASP A 115 0.03 1.30 16.68
C ASP A 115 0.20 -0.24 16.61
N ASP A 116 0.17 -0.77 15.41
CA ASP A 116 0.26 -2.21 15.14
C ASP A 116 1.68 -2.72 15.40
N SER A 117 1.77 -3.98 15.76
CA SER A 117 3.03 -4.66 16.02
C SER A 117 3.05 -6.05 15.38
N VAL A 118 4.26 -6.59 15.19
CA VAL A 118 4.47 -7.93 14.66
C VAL A 118 5.13 -8.79 15.76
N ALA A 119 4.56 -9.96 15.98
CA ALA A 119 5.20 -11.03 16.74
C ALA A 119 5.48 -12.19 15.80
N VAL A 120 6.68 -12.78 15.90
CA VAL A 120 7.09 -13.99 15.16
C VAL A 120 7.52 -15.03 16.22
N GLU A 121 6.91 -16.21 16.16
CA GLU A 121 7.29 -17.37 16.97
C GLU A 121 8.17 -18.32 16.17
#